data_695801d50240817158858a31da6dcbd1
#
_entry.id   695801d50240817158858a31da6dcbd1
#
_cell.length_a   1.000
_cell.length_b   1.000
_cell.length_c   1.000
_cell.angle_alpha   90.00
_cell.angle_beta   90.00
_cell.angle_gamma   90.00
#
_symmetry.space_group_name_H-M   'P 1'
#
loop_
_entity.id
_entity.type
_entity.pdbx_description
1 polymer ?
#
loop_
_entity_poly.entity_id
_entity_poly.type
_entity_poly.pdbx_seq_one_letter_code
_entity_poly.pdbx_strand_id
1 'polypeptide(L)'
;MDFKLFFKEKVITILLLLFGIITIEIFLMAYNVGMFIKIYIPLIIMGLYVISISIEYFKRKRFYDNLLNMLEELDEKYLITEIIKTPNFLEGKIFKNSLEQIDKSMLENVNKYKYMTEDYKEYIELWIHEIKIPISASKMVIENNKNAITKSIDEELDKVEN
;
A
#
# COMPACT_ATOMS: atom_id res chain seq x y z
N MET A 1 16.51 -5.96 3.87
CA MET A 1 16.12 -7.36 3.48
C MET A 1 17.05 -8.36 4.19
N ASP A 2 16.52 -9.34 4.91
CA ASP A 2 17.32 -10.29 5.66
C ASP A 2 17.94 -11.37 4.74
N PHE A 3 19.28 -11.52 4.83
CA PHE A 3 20.05 -12.50 4.05
C PHE A 3 19.60 -13.95 4.34
N LYS A 4 19.25 -14.24 5.59
CA LYS A 4 18.83 -15.61 5.99
C LYS A 4 17.52 -16.03 5.32
N LEU A 5 16.57 -15.10 5.19
CA LEU A 5 15.29 -15.36 4.52
C LEU A 5 15.48 -15.61 3.03
N PHE A 6 16.29 -14.78 2.37
CA PHE A 6 16.62 -14.96 0.96
C PHE A 6 17.30 -16.31 0.68
N PHE A 7 18.26 -16.69 1.54
CA PHE A 7 18.96 -17.97 1.38
C PHE A 7 18.02 -19.17 1.58
N LYS A 8 17.05 -19.06 2.49
CA LYS A 8 16.05 -20.10 2.72
C LYS A 8 15.16 -20.34 1.50
N GLU A 9 14.80 -19.29 0.76
CA GLU A 9 14.07 -19.42 -0.51
C GLU A 9 14.87 -20.19 -1.57
N LYS A 10 16.19 -20.05 -1.56
CA LYS A 10 17.09 -20.68 -2.56
C LYS A 10 17.52 -22.10 -2.23
N VAL A 11 17.14 -22.65 -1.07
CA VAL A 11 17.53 -24.02 -0.65
C VAL A 11 17.16 -25.05 -1.70
N ILE A 12 15.96 -25.01 -2.25
CA ILE A 12 15.49 -25.95 -3.28
C ILE A 12 16.37 -25.85 -4.54
N THR A 13 16.66 -24.63 -4.98
CA THR A 13 17.50 -24.39 -6.16
C THR A 13 18.94 -24.86 -5.94
N ILE A 14 19.47 -24.68 -4.73
CA ILE A 14 20.79 -25.18 -4.34
C ILE A 14 20.83 -26.71 -4.36
N LEU A 15 19.79 -27.37 -3.81
CA LEU A 15 19.71 -28.85 -3.83
C LEU A 15 19.64 -29.39 -5.27
N LEU A 16 18.88 -28.75 -6.14
CA LEU A 16 18.80 -29.11 -7.57
C LEU A 16 20.15 -28.92 -8.27
N LEU A 17 20.86 -27.85 -7.96
CA LEU A 17 22.21 -27.63 -8.51
C LEU A 17 23.19 -28.71 -8.05
N LEU A 18 23.20 -29.04 -6.76
CA LEU A 18 24.06 -30.12 -6.22
C LEU A 18 23.74 -31.46 -6.87
N PHE A 19 22.44 -31.78 -7.03
CA PHE A 19 22.03 -32.98 -7.74
C PHE A 19 22.52 -32.99 -9.19
N GLY A 20 22.41 -31.86 -9.91
CA GLY A 20 22.93 -31.72 -11.27
C GLY A 20 24.45 -31.90 -11.35
N ILE A 21 25.21 -31.34 -10.41
CA ILE A 21 26.66 -31.51 -10.34
C ILE A 21 27.03 -33.03 -10.11
N ILE A 22 26.33 -33.68 -9.18
CA ILE A 22 26.56 -35.09 -8.90
C ILE A 22 26.30 -35.97 -10.14
N THR A 23 25.22 -35.71 -10.87
CA THR A 23 24.91 -36.46 -12.09
C THR A 23 25.95 -36.25 -13.18
N ILE A 24 26.45 -35.01 -13.36
CA ILE A 24 27.53 -34.70 -14.29
C ILE A 24 28.81 -35.42 -13.89
N GLU A 25 29.18 -35.43 -12.60
CA GLU A 25 30.37 -36.12 -12.11
C GLU A 25 30.31 -37.64 -12.35
N ILE A 26 29.18 -38.29 -12.09
CA ILE A 26 28.98 -39.72 -12.39
C ILE A 26 29.19 -39.98 -13.87
N PHE A 27 28.66 -39.12 -14.74
CA PHE A 27 28.82 -39.25 -16.19
C PHE A 27 30.30 -39.11 -16.61
N LEU A 28 31.01 -38.10 -16.11
CA LEU A 28 32.42 -37.86 -16.38
C LEU A 28 33.31 -38.99 -15.87
N MET A 29 32.92 -39.67 -14.78
CA MET A 29 33.61 -40.88 -14.32
C MET A 29 33.42 -42.07 -15.26
N ALA A 30 32.21 -42.27 -15.76
CA ALA A 30 31.89 -43.37 -16.68
C ALA A 30 32.68 -43.30 -18.00
N TYR A 31 32.95 -42.08 -18.48
CA TYR A 31 33.73 -41.86 -19.73
C TYR A 31 35.24 -41.72 -19.52
N ASN A 32 35.79 -42.01 -18.33
CA ASN A 32 37.23 -41.90 -18.01
C ASN A 32 37.87 -40.57 -18.41
N VAL A 33 37.14 -39.46 -18.26
CA VAL A 33 37.62 -38.11 -18.57
C VAL A 33 38.76 -37.72 -17.64
N GLY A 34 39.70 -36.91 -18.11
CA GLY A 34 40.86 -36.47 -17.36
C GLY A 34 40.51 -35.73 -16.06
N MET A 35 41.31 -35.90 -15.02
CA MET A 35 41.03 -35.38 -13.67
C MET A 35 40.85 -33.85 -13.64
N PHE A 36 41.56 -33.08 -14.46
CA PHE A 36 41.41 -31.62 -14.57
C PHE A 36 40.01 -31.21 -14.97
N ILE A 37 39.40 -31.93 -15.92
CA ILE A 37 38.05 -31.58 -16.43
C ILE A 37 36.99 -31.88 -15.36
N LYS A 38 37.13 -32.96 -14.60
CA LYS A 38 36.24 -33.33 -13.49
C LYS A 38 36.19 -32.27 -12.40
N ILE A 39 37.32 -31.61 -12.11
CA ILE A 39 37.36 -30.55 -11.10
C ILE A 39 36.90 -29.21 -11.68
N TYR A 40 37.26 -28.92 -12.94
CA TYR A 40 37.05 -27.61 -13.55
C TYR A 40 35.58 -27.34 -13.88
N ILE A 41 34.83 -28.35 -14.37
CA ILE A 41 33.42 -28.17 -14.74
C ILE A 41 32.52 -27.83 -13.54
N PRO A 42 32.51 -28.59 -12.42
CA PRO A 42 31.75 -28.24 -11.23
C PRO A 42 32.12 -26.87 -10.64
N LEU A 43 33.41 -26.52 -10.68
CA LEU A 43 33.91 -25.26 -10.17
C LEU A 43 33.34 -24.07 -10.96
N ILE A 44 33.29 -24.17 -12.29
CA ILE A 44 32.68 -23.14 -13.15
C ILE A 44 31.19 -23.04 -12.87
N ILE A 45 30.47 -24.16 -12.83
CA ILE A 45 29.01 -24.17 -12.61
C ILE A 45 28.69 -23.52 -11.26
N MET A 46 29.43 -23.89 -10.21
CA MET A 46 29.27 -23.32 -8.87
C MET A 46 29.58 -21.82 -8.85
N GLY A 47 30.66 -21.39 -9.53
CA GLY A 47 31.03 -19.97 -9.64
C GLY A 47 29.97 -19.15 -10.33
N LEU A 48 29.47 -19.60 -11.47
CA LEU A 48 28.40 -18.93 -12.21
C LEU A 48 27.09 -18.83 -11.38
N TYR A 49 26.78 -19.90 -10.63
CA TYR A 49 25.60 -19.90 -9.77
C TYR A 49 25.71 -18.90 -8.62
N VAL A 50 26.88 -18.84 -7.94
CA VAL A 50 27.14 -17.85 -6.88
C VAL A 50 27.02 -16.41 -7.41
N ILE A 51 27.57 -16.14 -8.60
CA ILE A 51 27.44 -14.83 -9.23
C ILE A 51 25.97 -14.50 -9.53
N SER A 52 25.22 -15.44 -10.10
CA SER A 52 23.79 -15.26 -10.41
C SER A 52 22.96 -14.93 -9.15
N ILE A 53 23.13 -15.71 -8.07
CA ILE A 53 22.45 -15.46 -6.80
C ILE A 53 22.85 -14.10 -6.21
N SER A 54 24.12 -13.74 -6.28
CA SER A 54 24.61 -12.46 -5.76
C SER A 54 23.96 -11.28 -6.49
N ILE A 55 23.89 -11.34 -7.82
CA ILE A 55 23.22 -10.29 -8.63
C ILE A 55 21.75 -10.18 -8.26
N GLU A 56 21.05 -11.31 -8.13
CA GLU A 56 19.64 -11.34 -7.74
C GLU A 56 19.43 -10.75 -6.33
N TYR A 57 20.25 -11.15 -5.36
CA TYR A 57 20.20 -10.64 -3.99
C TYR A 57 20.40 -9.13 -3.93
N PHE A 58 21.44 -8.60 -4.59
CA PHE A 58 21.71 -7.15 -4.58
C PHE A 58 20.62 -6.34 -5.26
N LYS A 59 20.03 -6.83 -6.36
CA LYS A 59 18.90 -6.17 -7.03
C LYS A 59 17.67 -6.08 -6.12
N ARG A 60 17.27 -7.20 -5.51
CA ARG A 60 16.13 -7.26 -4.60
C ARG A 60 16.37 -6.43 -3.34
N LYS A 61 17.54 -6.61 -2.71
CA LYS A 61 17.92 -5.86 -1.52
C LYS A 61 17.83 -4.36 -1.74
N ARG A 62 18.45 -3.86 -2.82
CA ARG A 62 18.45 -2.43 -3.14
C ARG A 62 17.04 -1.86 -3.31
N PHE A 63 16.15 -2.61 -3.94
CA PHE A 63 14.77 -2.17 -4.13
C PHE A 63 14.00 -2.11 -2.81
N TYR A 64 14.03 -3.19 -2.02
CA TYR A 64 13.25 -3.25 -0.78
C TYR A 64 13.81 -2.35 0.32
N ASP A 65 15.13 -2.23 0.44
CA ASP A 65 15.74 -1.32 1.42
C ASP A 65 15.40 0.14 1.06
N ASN A 66 15.43 0.50 -0.22
CA ASN A 66 15.03 1.83 -0.70
C ASN A 66 13.54 2.11 -0.42
N LEU A 67 12.67 1.13 -0.68
CA LEU A 67 11.24 1.21 -0.39
C LEU A 67 10.98 1.46 1.11
N LEU A 68 11.65 0.70 1.98
CA LEU A 68 11.48 0.83 3.43
C LEU A 68 11.98 2.19 3.94
N ASN A 69 13.15 2.64 3.48
CA ASN A 69 13.68 3.95 3.85
C ASN A 69 12.74 5.09 3.41
N MET A 70 12.22 5.04 2.18
CA MET A 70 11.26 6.02 1.70
C MET A 70 9.97 6.01 2.55
N LEU A 71 9.48 4.83 2.97
CA LEU A 71 8.30 4.71 3.84
C LEU A 71 8.55 5.26 5.25
N GLU A 72 9.78 5.22 5.75
CA GLU A 72 10.13 5.81 7.05
C GLU A 72 10.25 7.34 6.97
N GLU A 73 10.78 7.87 5.87
CA GLU A 73 11.00 9.30 5.67
C GLU A 73 9.73 10.08 5.27
N LEU A 74 8.74 9.41 4.67
CA LEU A 74 7.50 10.05 4.23
C LEU A 74 6.52 10.24 5.39
N ASP A 75 6.06 11.48 5.59
CA ASP A 75 4.95 11.80 6.49
C ASP A 75 3.64 11.20 5.93
N GLU A 76 3.40 11.36 4.63
CA GLU A 76 2.23 10.87 3.91
C GLU A 76 2.58 9.60 3.13
N LYS A 77 2.42 8.45 3.75
CA LYS A 77 2.88 7.15 3.24
C LYS A 77 2.20 6.68 1.96
N TYR A 78 1.01 7.20 1.65
CA TYR A 78 0.31 6.90 0.40
C TYR A 78 1.03 7.45 -0.84
N LEU A 79 1.87 8.49 -0.69
CA LEU A 79 2.66 9.05 -1.80
C LEU A 79 3.79 8.12 -2.27
N ILE A 80 4.02 7.00 -1.61
CA ILE A 80 5.07 6.05 -1.97
C ILE A 80 4.92 5.52 -3.41
N THR A 81 3.68 5.38 -3.88
CA THR A 81 3.37 4.88 -5.23
C THR A 81 3.88 5.80 -6.33
N GLU A 82 3.91 7.11 -6.09
CA GLU A 82 4.41 8.10 -7.05
C GLU A 82 5.94 8.18 -7.09
N ILE A 83 6.60 7.93 -5.94
CA ILE A 83 8.05 8.13 -5.78
C ILE A 83 8.83 6.85 -6.10
N ILE A 84 8.23 5.67 -5.86
CA ILE A 84 8.90 4.40 -6.05
C ILE A 84 9.25 4.13 -7.51
N LYS A 85 10.55 3.92 -7.77
CA LYS A 85 11.03 3.57 -9.11
C LYS A 85 10.60 2.17 -9.50
N THR A 86 10.22 1.99 -10.76
CA THR A 86 9.88 0.67 -11.30
C THR A 86 11.09 -0.25 -11.28
N PRO A 87 11.03 -1.38 -10.58
CA PRO A 87 12.14 -2.32 -10.50
C PRO A 87 12.30 -3.13 -11.79
N ASN A 88 13.51 -3.68 -12.02
CA ASN A 88 13.84 -4.46 -13.21
C ASN A 88 13.64 -5.98 -13.02
N PHE A 89 12.83 -6.41 -12.05
CA PHE A 89 12.50 -7.81 -11.81
C PHE A 89 10.98 -7.98 -11.66
N LEU A 90 10.48 -9.16 -12.01
CA LEU A 90 9.06 -9.41 -12.21
C LEU A 90 8.23 -9.18 -10.92
N GLU A 91 8.66 -9.77 -9.81
CA GLU A 91 7.94 -9.68 -8.54
C GLU A 91 7.83 -8.23 -8.03
N GLY A 92 8.91 -7.46 -8.21
CA GLY A 92 8.89 -6.04 -7.86
C GLY A 92 7.95 -5.22 -8.74
N LYS A 93 7.85 -5.54 -10.04
CA LYS A 93 6.87 -4.90 -10.93
C LYS A 93 5.44 -5.23 -10.53
N ILE A 94 5.17 -6.50 -10.24
CA ILE A 94 3.84 -6.94 -9.78
C ILE A 94 3.50 -6.22 -8.47
N PHE A 95 4.43 -6.17 -7.53
CA PHE A 95 4.25 -5.49 -6.25
C PHE A 95 3.92 -3.99 -6.44
N LYS A 96 4.70 -3.29 -7.27
CA LYS A 96 4.43 -1.87 -7.58
C LYS A 96 3.05 -1.68 -8.21
N ASN A 97 2.71 -2.45 -9.23
CA ASN A 97 1.41 -2.36 -9.89
C ASN A 97 0.25 -2.65 -8.92
N SER A 98 0.43 -3.59 -7.99
CA SER A 98 -0.58 -3.88 -6.95
C SER A 98 -0.75 -2.70 -5.99
N LEU A 99 0.34 -2.05 -5.58
CA LEU A 99 0.27 -0.84 -4.76
C LEU A 99 -0.45 0.29 -5.48
N GLU A 100 -0.15 0.53 -6.76
CA GLU A 100 -0.82 1.56 -7.59
C GLU A 100 -2.34 1.31 -7.70
N GLN A 101 -2.76 0.05 -7.83
CA GLN A 101 -4.18 -0.29 -7.87
C GLN A 101 -4.88 -0.07 -6.52
N ILE A 102 -4.21 -0.43 -5.42
CA ILE A 102 -4.72 -0.20 -4.06
C ILE A 102 -4.85 1.30 -3.81
N ASP A 103 -3.83 2.08 -4.13
CA ASP A 103 -3.80 3.52 -3.95
C ASP A 103 -4.91 4.20 -4.74
N LYS A 104 -5.09 3.85 -6.02
CA LYS A 104 -6.18 4.34 -6.85
C LYS A 104 -7.55 4.05 -6.22
N SER A 105 -7.78 2.83 -5.73
CA SER A 105 -9.03 2.47 -5.07
C SER A 105 -9.24 3.23 -3.77
N MET A 106 -8.19 3.46 -2.98
CA MET A 106 -8.24 4.28 -1.78
C MET A 106 -8.60 5.73 -2.11
N LEU A 107 -7.96 6.32 -3.12
CA LEU A 107 -8.22 7.69 -3.55
C LEU A 107 -9.66 7.88 -4.03
N GLU A 108 -10.19 6.92 -4.80
CA GLU A 108 -11.59 6.93 -5.24
C GLU A 108 -12.56 6.91 -4.03
N ASN A 109 -12.28 6.09 -3.02
CA ASN A 109 -13.09 6.03 -1.80
C ASN A 109 -12.98 7.32 -0.97
N VAL A 110 -11.78 7.88 -0.79
CA VAL A 110 -11.57 9.15 -0.08
C VAL A 110 -12.35 10.27 -0.76
N ASN A 111 -12.26 10.38 -2.08
CA ASN A 111 -13.01 11.39 -2.85
C ASN A 111 -14.53 11.20 -2.70
N LYS A 112 -15.01 9.95 -2.73
CA LYS A 112 -16.43 9.66 -2.50
C LYS A 112 -16.90 10.14 -1.14
N TYR A 113 -16.14 9.84 -0.07
CA TYR A 113 -16.48 10.30 1.28
C TYR A 113 -16.42 11.84 1.40
N LYS A 114 -15.45 12.47 0.74
CA LYS A 114 -15.34 13.93 0.70
C LYS A 114 -16.61 14.54 0.10
N TYR A 115 -17.03 14.10 -1.09
CA TYR A 115 -18.27 14.59 -1.72
C TYR A 115 -19.49 14.32 -0.85
N MET A 116 -19.63 13.13 -0.29
CA MET A 116 -20.76 12.84 0.62
C MET A 116 -20.78 13.77 1.83
N THR A 117 -19.62 14.17 2.35
CA THR A 117 -19.53 15.10 3.49
C THR A 117 -19.90 16.51 3.07
N GLU A 118 -19.47 16.93 1.88
CA GLU A 118 -19.83 18.23 1.30
C GLU A 118 -21.35 18.32 1.04
N ASP A 119 -21.93 17.31 0.40
CA ASP A 119 -23.38 17.23 0.15
C ASP A 119 -24.18 17.24 1.47
N TYR A 120 -23.70 16.50 2.48
CA TYR A 120 -24.33 16.48 3.80
C TYR A 120 -24.29 17.86 4.48
N LYS A 121 -23.17 18.55 4.37
CA LYS A 121 -23.01 19.90 4.92
C LYS A 121 -23.98 20.88 4.24
N GLU A 122 -24.06 20.86 2.91
CA GLU A 122 -24.99 21.69 2.14
C GLU A 122 -26.45 21.40 2.53
N TYR A 123 -26.80 20.10 2.68
CA TYR A 123 -28.12 19.70 3.14
C TYR A 123 -28.46 20.27 4.52
N ILE A 124 -27.54 20.20 5.49
CA ILE A 124 -27.73 20.75 6.83
C ILE A 124 -27.86 22.27 6.80
N GLU A 125 -27.06 22.95 6.03
CA GLU A 125 -27.16 24.43 5.87
C GLU A 125 -28.53 24.84 5.31
N LEU A 126 -29.04 24.14 4.30
CA LEU A 126 -30.35 24.35 3.71
C LEU A 126 -31.45 24.08 4.76
N TRP A 127 -31.37 22.96 5.49
CA TRP A 127 -32.34 22.60 6.52
C TRP A 127 -32.39 23.62 7.66
N ILE A 128 -31.24 24.12 8.11
CA ILE A 128 -31.17 25.21 9.10
C ILE A 128 -31.89 26.46 8.58
N HIS A 129 -31.67 26.80 7.31
CA HIS A 129 -32.32 27.97 6.70
C HIS A 129 -33.83 27.79 6.63
N GLU A 130 -34.31 26.60 6.23
CA GLU A 130 -35.72 26.29 6.14
C GLU A 130 -36.44 26.32 7.51
N ILE A 131 -35.74 25.90 8.59
CA ILE A 131 -36.31 25.95 9.96
C ILE A 131 -36.35 27.38 10.51
N LYS A 132 -35.38 28.23 10.18
CA LYS A 132 -35.36 29.60 10.65
C LYS A 132 -36.60 30.39 10.21
N ILE A 133 -37.14 30.13 9.03
CA ILE A 133 -38.32 30.83 8.49
C ILE A 133 -39.55 30.60 9.38
N PRO A 134 -40.01 29.37 9.69
CA PRO A 134 -41.17 29.15 10.55
C PRO A 134 -40.93 29.58 11.99
N ILE A 135 -39.71 29.50 12.51
CA ILE A 135 -39.35 30.00 13.83
C ILE A 135 -39.57 31.51 13.88
N SER A 136 -39.02 32.26 12.92
CA SER A 136 -39.18 33.71 12.84
C SER A 136 -40.65 34.12 12.67
N ALA A 137 -41.41 33.39 11.84
CA ALA A 137 -42.84 33.60 11.70
C ALA A 137 -43.61 33.38 13.00
N SER A 138 -43.27 32.30 13.75
CA SER A 138 -43.88 32.01 15.06
C SER A 138 -43.57 33.11 16.08
N LYS A 139 -42.35 33.59 16.14
CA LYS A 139 -41.94 34.70 17.00
C LYS A 139 -42.74 35.97 16.71
N MET A 140 -42.95 36.28 15.43
CA MET A 140 -43.77 37.44 15.04
C MET A 140 -45.23 37.32 15.49
N VAL A 141 -45.82 36.14 15.45
CA VAL A 141 -47.17 35.86 15.99
C VAL A 141 -47.20 36.02 17.50
N ILE A 142 -46.19 35.55 18.23
CA ILE A 142 -46.04 35.69 19.67
C ILE A 142 -45.92 37.16 20.07
N GLU A 143 -45.10 37.95 19.37
CA GLU A 143 -44.95 39.38 19.63
C GLU A 143 -46.25 40.15 19.52
N ASN A 144 -47.12 39.74 18.59
CA ASN A 144 -48.45 40.41 18.38
C ASN A 144 -49.53 39.92 19.40
N ASN A 145 -49.27 38.81 20.14
CA ASN A 145 -50.22 38.21 21.05
C ASN A 145 -49.61 37.93 22.42
N LYS A 146 -49.01 38.93 23.07
CA LYS A 146 -48.27 38.76 24.33
C LYS A 146 -49.17 38.35 25.49
N ASN A 147 -48.97 37.17 26.03
CA ASN A 147 -49.55 36.64 27.26
C ASN A 147 -48.58 35.69 27.95
N ALA A 148 -48.95 35.15 29.11
CA ALA A 148 -48.11 34.26 29.90
C ALA A 148 -47.73 32.95 29.14
N ILE A 149 -48.65 32.46 28.30
CA ILE A 149 -48.44 31.22 27.52
C ILE A 149 -47.50 31.50 26.33
N THR A 150 -47.72 32.59 25.60
CA THR A 150 -46.87 32.93 24.45
C THR A 150 -45.43 33.25 24.87
N LYS A 151 -45.21 33.82 26.06
CA LYS A 151 -43.88 34.05 26.60
C LYS A 151 -43.12 32.72 26.84
N SER A 152 -43.80 31.69 27.38
CA SER A 152 -43.17 30.36 27.57
C SER A 152 -42.82 29.70 26.24
N ILE A 153 -43.62 29.90 25.19
CA ILE A 153 -43.33 29.36 23.86
C ILE A 153 -42.13 30.08 23.25
N ASP A 154 -42.00 31.40 23.42
CA ASP A 154 -40.90 32.19 22.97
C ASP A 154 -39.58 31.72 23.56
N GLU A 155 -39.54 31.46 24.86
CA GLU A 155 -38.38 30.90 25.57
C GLU A 155 -37.94 29.52 25.05
N GLU A 156 -38.89 28.66 24.59
CA GLU A 156 -38.57 27.38 23.96
C GLU A 156 -38.07 27.53 22.54
N LEU A 157 -38.63 28.50 21.75
CA LEU A 157 -38.14 28.77 20.40
C LEU A 157 -36.71 29.34 20.39
N ASP A 158 -36.35 30.17 21.37
CA ASP A 158 -35.01 30.68 21.57
C ASP A 158 -33.97 29.56 21.79
N LYS A 159 -34.35 28.45 22.46
CA LYS A 159 -33.47 27.28 22.65
C LYS A 159 -33.24 26.51 21.35
N VAL A 160 -34.15 26.54 20.41
CA VAL A 160 -34.03 25.88 19.11
C VAL A 160 -33.19 26.71 18.14
N GLU A 161 -33.20 28.05 18.31
CA GLU A 161 -32.46 28.98 17.43
C GLU A 161 -30.95 29.06 17.79
N ASN A 162 -30.58 28.78 19.04
CA ASN A 162 -29.17 28.82 19.53
C ASN A 162 -28.48 27.44 19.47
#